data_2d61e9c3c9f37a3289bf9e85abe8ae7e
#
_entry.id   2d61e9c3c9f37a3289bf9e85abe8ae7e
#
_cell.length_a   1.000
_cell.length_b   1.000
_cell.length_c   1.000
_cell.angle_alpha   90.00
_cell.angle_beta   90.00
_cell.angle_gamma   90.00
#
_symmetry.space_group_name_H-M   'P 1'
#
loop_
_entity.id
_entity.type
_entity.pdbx_description
1 polymer ?
#
loop_
_entity_poly.entity_id
_entity_poly.type
_entity_poly.pdbx_seq_one_letter_code
_entity_poly.pdbx_strand_id
1 'polypeptide(L)'
;LQVRETNRFLDLLIRASPQGVVILDFDERISEINPAGLRLLKINDIETVKGKKIGESDFKLAADLAGLESGDDLIVRIPGQAIYRCVRSSFADRGFDHPFILIEELTRELMRIEKASYERIIRMMSHEVNNSIGAIGATLNVVSDILRQTQDSDWQDVLPAVSASFERCGNLARFTSKLADVVR
;
A
#
# COMPACT_ATOMS: atom_id res chain seq x y z
N LEU A 1 40.14 -22.85 -9.91
CA LEU A 1 39.97 -21.82 -8.85
C LEU A 1 38.80 -20.87 -9.18
N GLN A 2 38.76 -20.30 -10.38
CA GLN A 2 37.78 -19.28 -10.80
C GLN A 2 36.31 -19.73 -10.70
N VAL A 3 35.96 -20.97 -11.05
CA VAL A 3 34.58 -21.50 -11.00
C VAL A 3 34.08 -21.63 -9.55
N ARG A 4 34.93 -21.97 -8.59
CA ARG A 4 34.53 -22.05 -7.16
C ARG A 4 34.31 -20.68 -6.55
N GLU A 5 35.08 -19.68 -6.97
CA GLU A 5 34.92 -18.30 -6.50
C GLU A 5 33.65 -17.68 -7.04
N THR A 6 33.32 -17.91 -8.32
CA THR A 6 32.10 -17.45 -8.95
C THR A 6 30.83 -18.05 -8.27
N ASN A 7 30.83 -19.37 -8.01
CA ASN A 7 29.73 -20.05 -7.35
C ASN A 7 29.51 -19.54 -5.92
N ARG A 8 30.62 -19.31 -5.18
CA ARG A 8 30.55 -18.73 -3.83
C ARG A 8 30.00 -17.29 -3.84
N PHE A 9 30.37 -16.49 -4.83
CA PHE A 9 29.88 -15.14 -5.00
C PHE A 9 28.38 -15.12 -5.30
N LEU A 10 27.89 -15.99 -6.19
CA LEU A 10 26.45 -16.13 -6.48
C LEU A 10 25.65 -16.58 -5.27
N ASP A 11 26.16 -17.54 -4.50
CA ASP A 11 25.53 -17.96 -3.24
C ASP A 11 25.43 -16.80 -2.23
N LEU A 12 26.47 -16.00 -2.11
CA LEU A 12 26.46 -14.82 -1.25
C LEU A 12 25.46 -13.77 -1.71
N LEU A 13 25.30 -13.54 -3.03
CA LEU A 13 24.32 -12.63 -3.58
C LEU A 13 22.88 -13.08 -3.26
N ILE A 14 22.57 -14.36 -3.46
CA ILE A 14 21.27 -14.93 -3.15
C ILE A 14 20.97 -14.82 -1.66
N ARG A 15 21.96 -15.12 -0.80
CA ARG A 15 21.83 -15.00 0.65
C ARG A 15 21.65 -13.57 1.14
N ALA A 16 22.30 -12.61 0.48
CA ALA A 16 22.18 -11.18 0.81
C ALA A 16 20.94 -10.51 0.21
N SER A 17 20.25 -11.16 -0.73
CA SER A 17 19.03 -10.61 -1.35
C SER A 17 17.96 -10.30 -0.31
N PRO A 18 17.32 -9.13 -0.36
CA PRO A 18 16.15 -8.82 0.48
C PRO A 18 14.90 -9.59 0.03
N GLN A 19 14.86 -10.04 -1.21
CA GLN A 19 13.78 -10.86 -1.76
C GLN A 19 13.94 -12.32 -1.31
N GLY A 20 12.81 -12.96 -0.99
CA GLY A 20 12.75 -14.39 -0.75
C GLY A 20 12.97 -15.15 -2.05
N VAL A 21 13.87 -16.12 -2.03
CA VAL A 21 14.14 -17.03 -3.16
C VAL A 21 13.86 -18.44 -2.69
N VAL A 22 12.97 -19.14 -3.39
CA VAL A 22 12.69 -20.57 -3.20
C VAL A 22 13.08 -21.28 -4.48
N ILE A 23 14.05 -22.20 -4.40
CA ILE A 23 14.50 -23.00 -5.53
C ILE A 23 13.85 -24.37 -5.44
N LEU A 24 13.33 -24.85 -6.55
CA LEU A 24 12.67 -26.15 -6.66
C LEU A 24 13.57 -27.13 -7.44
N ASP A 25 13.42 -28.42 -7.15
CA ASP A 25 14.00 -29.49 -7.93
C ASP A 25 13.10 -29.87 -9.13
N PHE A 26 13.51 -30.89 -9.89
CA PHE A 26 12.77 -31.38 -11.07
C PHE A 26 11.41 -31.99 -10.74
N ASP A 27 11.21 -32.42 -9.50
CA ASP A 27 9.94 -32.97 -9.00
C ASP A 27 9.05 -31.89 -8.34
N GLU A 28 9.43 -30.61 -8.52
CA GLU A 28 8.78 -29.43 -7.92
C GLU A 28 8.79 -29.44 -6.38
N ARG A 29 9.83 -30.04 -5.79
CA ARG A 29 10.04 -30.05 -4.36
C ARG A 29 11.01 -28.94 -3.97
N ILE A 30 10.82 -28.38 -2.79
CA ILE A 30 11.69 -27.34 -2.24
C ILE A 30 13.10 -27.91 -2.06
N SER A 31 14.06 -27.39 -2.82
CA SER A 31 15.48 -27.73 -2.74
C SER A 31 16.21 -26.77 -1.80
N GLU A 32 16.04 -25.46 -2.00
CA GLU A 32 16.70 -24.42 -1.22
C GLU A 32 15.79 -23.23 -1.00
N ILE A 33 15.96 -22.54 0.13
CA ILE A 33 15.34 -21.26 0.45
C ILE A 33 16.41 -20.34 1.03
N ASN A 34 16.51 -19.11 0.51
CA ASN A 34 17.42 -18.13 1.06
C ASN A 34 16.94 -17.57 2.43
N PRO A 35 17.79 -16.89 3.20
CA PRO A 35 17.43 -16.36 4.52
C PRO A 35 16.25 -15.38 4.48
N ALA A 36 16.09 -14.59 3.40
CA ALA A 36 14.93 -13.71 3.23
C ALA A 36 13.64 -14.51 3.02
N GLY A 37 13.68 -15.57 2.21
CA GLY A 37 12.54 -16.47 1.98
C GLY A 37 12.08 -17.13 3.27
N LEU A 38 13.00 -17.65 4.08
CA LEU A 38 12.67 -18.23 5.39
C LEU A 38 11.94 -17.22 6.29
N ARG A 39 12.43 -15.98 6.35
CA ARG A 39 11.79 -14.91 7.15
C ARG A 39 10.40 -14.54 6.62
N LEU A 40 10.25 -14.34 5.30
CA LEU A 40 8.99 -13.93 4.68
C LEU A 40 7.91 -15.01 4.80
N LEU A 41 8.30 -16.27 4.63
CA LEU A 41 7.43 -17.45 4.78
C LEU A 41 7.22 -17.86 6.24
N LYS A 42 7.95 -17.25 7.18
CA LYS A 42 7.95 -17.59 8.63
C LYS A 42 8.33 -19.05 8.89
N ILE A 43 9.29 -19.56 8.13
CA ILE A 43 9.85 -20.89 8.31
C ILE A 43 11.06 -20.76 9.22
N ASN A 44 11.05 -21.45 10.34
CA ASN A 44 12.15 -21.40 11.32
C ASN A 44 13.34 -22.26 10.89
N ASP A 45 13.08 -23.39 10.25
CA ASP A 45 14.08 -24.33 9.82
C ASP A 45 13.73 -24.88 8.42
N ILE A 46 14.67 -24.78 7.48
CA ILE A 46 14.50 -25.27 6.13
C ILE A 46 14.24 -26.78 6.08
N GLU A 47 14.81 -27.56 7.00
CA GLU A 47 14.65 -29.01 7.03
C GLU A 47 13.21 -29.44 7.21
N THR A 48 12.34 -28.59 7.75
CA THR A 48 10.90 -28.87 7.91
C THR A 48 10.14 -28.89 6.59
N VAL A 49 10.64 -28.21 5.56
CA VAL A 49 9.98 -28.04 4.25
C VAL A 49 10.81 -28.62 3.08
N LYS A 50 12.11 -28.81 3.27
CA LYS A 50 13.02 -29.35 2.24
C LYS A 50 12.56 -30.73 1.77
N GLY A 51 12.56 -30.94 0.45
CA GLY A 51 12.09 -32.16 -0.18
C GLY A 51 10.58 -32.34 -0.26
N LYS A 52 9.79 -31.41 0.31
CA LYS A 52 8.33 -31.39 0.18
C LYS A 52 7.91 -30.54 -1.01
N LYS A 53 6.75 -30.85 -1.59
CA LYS A 53 6.09 -29.94 -2.55
C LYS A 53 5.61 -28.69 -1.80
N ILE A 54 5.56 -27.56 -2.48
CA ILE A 54 5.11 -26.29 -1.88
C ILE A 54 3.73 -26.44 -1.25
N GLY A 55 2.76 -27.03 -1.96
CA GLY A 55 1.38 -27.22 -1.47
C GLY A 55 1.24 -28.19 -0.29
N GLU A 56 2.27 -29.01 0.00
CA GLU A 56 2.31 -29.90 1.15
C GLU A 56 2.95 -29.27 2.39
N SER A 57 3.43 -28.01 2.25
CA SER A 57 4.16 -27.30 3.29
C SER A 57 3.21 -26.46 4.13
N ASP A 58 3.47 -26.38 5.44
CA ASP A 58 2.65 -25.66 6.41
C ASP A 58 3.14 -24.21 6.59
N PHE A 59 2.99 -23.40 5.52
CA PHE A 59 3.17 -21.96 5.62
C PHE A 59 2.07 -21.21 4.85
N LYS A 60 1.76 -19.99 5.27
CA LYS A 60 0.55 -19.26 4.82
C LYS A 60 0.42 -19.05 3.32
N LEU A 61 1.52 -18.93 2.60
CA LEU A 61 1.54 -18.73 1.16
C LEU A 61 1.62 -20.04 0.35
N ALA A 62 1.64 -21.20 1.01
CA ALA A 62 1.87 -22.48 0.35
C ALA A 62 0.85 -22.78 -0.76
N ALA A 63 -0.43 -22.53 -0.51
CA ALA A 63 -1.49 -22.76 -1.49
C ALA A 63 -1.38 -21.82 -2.69
N ASP A 64 -1.11 -20.53 -2.45
CA ASP A 64 -0.95 -19.54 -3.51
C ASP A 64 0.27 -19.83 -4.38
N LEU A 65 1.41 -20.16 -3.75
CA LEU A 65 2.65 -20.47 -4.46
C LEU A 65 2.59 -21.80 -5.23
N ALA A 66 1.84 -22.78 -4.74
CA ALA A 66 1.66 -24.06 -5.42
C ALA A 66 0.86 -23.95 -6.72
N GLY A 67 0.01 -22.92 -6.83
CA GLY A 67 -0.78 -22.65 -8.03
C GLY A 67 -0.05 -21.86 -9.11
N LEU A 68 1.16 -21.35 -8.85
CA LEU A 68 1.91 -20.57 -9.84
C LEU A 68 2.49 -21.43 -10.95
N GLU A 69 2.30 -20.99 -12.19
CA GLU A 69 2.98 -21.54 -13.37
C GLU A 69 4.22 -20.70 -13.74
N SER A 70 5.08 -21.27 -14.59
CA SER A 70 6.29 -20.56 -15.02
C SER A 70 5.94 -19.29 -15.82
N GLY A 71 6.43 -18.15 -15.36
CA GLY A 71 6.14 -16.83 -15.92
C GLY A 71 5.02 -16.06 -15.19
N ASP A 72 4.34 -16.69 -14.23
CA ASP A 72 3.30 -16.03 -13.44
C ASP A 72 3.87 -14.98 -12.49
N ASP A 73 3.09 -13.89 -12.31
CA ASP A 73 3.33 -12.79 -11.39
C ASP A 73 2.03 -12.55 -10.59
N LEU A 74 2.02 -12.93 -9.33
CA LEU A 74 0.85 -12.90 -8.48
C LEU A 74 1.05 -11.99 -7.28
N ILE A 75 0.05 -11.18 -6.97
CA ILE A 75 0.00 -10.39 -5.74
C ILE A 75 -0.93 -11.08 -4.73
N VAL A 76 -0.36 -11.54 -3.63
CA VAL A 76 -1.09 -12.18 -2.53
C VAL A 76 -1.24 -11.22 -1.37
N ARG A 77 -2.47 -11.03 -0.89
CA ARG A 77 -2.78 -10.23 0.29
C ARG A 77 -3.11 -11.16 1.45
N ILE A 78 -2.34 -11.07 2.53
CA ILE A 78 -2.65 -11.74 3.79
C ILE A 78 -3.36 -10.73 4.70
N PRO A 79 -4.65 -10.93 5.02
CA PRO A 79 -5.41 -9.99 5.84
C PRO A 79 -4.73 -9.72 7.19
N GLY A 80 -4.56 -8.43 7.52
CA GLY A 80 -3.95 -7.99 8.77
C GLY A 80 -2.43 -8.23 8.88
N GLN A 81 -1.74 -8.63 7.80
CA GLN A 81 -0.29 -8.90 7.85
C GLN A 81 0.50 -8.15 6.77
N ALA A 82 0.51 -8.67 5.56
CA ALA A 82 1.40 -8.16 4.51
C ALA A 82 0.84 -8.43 3.11
N ILE A 83 1.41 -7.73 2.14
CA ILE A 83 1.14 -7.90 0.72
C ILE A 83 2.44 -8.38 0.09
N TYR A 84 2.36 -9.50 -0.61
CA TYR A 84 3.49 -10.12 -1.27
C TYR A 84 3.29 -10.14 -2.78
N ARG A 85 4.36 -9.89 -3.52
CA ARG A 85 4.46 -10.19 -4.94
C ARG A 85 5.24 -11.48 -5.08
N CYS A 86 4.68 -12.45 -5.76
CA CYS A 86 5.27 -13.76 -5.98
C CYS A 86 5.43 -13.99 -7.48
N VAL A 87 6.65 -14.23 -7.94
CA VAL A 87 6.96 -14.45 -9.35
C VAL A 87 7.59 -15.83 -9.48
N ARG A 88 7.01 -16.70 -10.34
CA ARG A 88 7.63 -17.97 -10.69
C ARG A 88 8.38 -17.84 -12.01
N SER A 89 9.60 -18.32 -12.04
CA SER A 89 10.47 -18.35 -13.23
C SER A 89 11.35 -19.58 -13.22
N SER A 90 12.16 -19.77 -14.23
CA SER A 90 13.18 -20.83 -14.29
C SER A 90 14.50 -20.29 -14.80
N PHE A 91 15.58 -20.95 -14.46
CA PHE A 91 16.89 -20.75 -15.07
C PHE A 91 17.43 -22.08 -15.60
N ALA A 92 18.12 -22.02 -16.74
CA ALA A 92 18.74 -23.20 -17.33
C ALA A 92 20.14 -23.43 -16.74
N ASP A 93 20.39 -24.61 -16.17
CA ASP A 93 21.73 -25.09 -15.80
C ASP A 93 21.99 -26.44 -16.45
N ARG A 94 23.09 -26.54 -17.20
CA ARG A 94 23.53 -27.76 -17.90
C ARG A 94 22.45 -28.41 -18.78
N GLY A 95 21.58 -27.59 -19.38
CA GLY A 95 20.49 -28.04 -20.26
C GLY A 95 19.22 -28.47 -19.53
N PHE A 96 19.12 -28.24 -18.23
CA PHE A 96 17.94 -28.50 -17.42
C PHE A 96 17.37 -27.21 -16.86
N ASP A 97 16.06 -27.08 -16.86
CA ASP A 97 15.36 -25.95 -16.25
C ASP A 97 15.16 -26.17 -14.76
N HIS A 98 15.65 -25.22 -13.97
CA HIS A 98 15.47 -25.18 -12.54
C HIS A 98 14.43 -24.12 -12.18
N PRO A 99 13.23 -24.52 -11.76
CA PRO A 99 12.19 -23.58 -11.38
C PRO A 99 12.52 -22.92 -10.03
N PHE A 100 12.20 -21.63 -9.92
CA PHE A 100 12.35 -20.90 -8.68
C PHE A 100 11.20 -19.89 -8.50
N ILE A 101 10.95 -19.47 -7.26
CA ILE A 101 9.98 -18.47 -6.92
C ILE A 101 10.66 -17.33 -6.19
N LEU A 102 10.41 -16.11 -6.67
CA LEU A 102 10.78 -14.87 -5.98
C LEU A 102 9.60 -14.37 -5.16
N ILE A 103 9.86 -13.95 -3.93
CA ILE A 103 8.86 -13.41 -3.02
C ILE A 103 9.33 -12.06 -2.53
N GLU A 104 8.55 -11.02 -2.80
CA GLU A 104 8.83 -9.65 -2.40
C GLU A 104 7.71 -9.11 -1.52
N GLU A 105 8.04 -8.48 -0.39
CA GLU A 105 7.05 -7.84 0.46
C GLU A 105 6.82 -6.39 0.00
N LEU A 106 5.61 -6.10 -0.47
CA LEU A 106 5.20 -4.79 -0.99
C LEU A 106 4.49 -3.91 0.05
N THR A 107 4.32 -4.38 1.26
CA THR A 107 3.48 -3.74 2.28
C THR A 107 3.86 -2.27 2.52
N ARG A 108 5.15 -1.98 2.63
CA ARG A 108 5.65 -0.62 2.91
C ARG A 108 5.44 0.32 1.73
N GLU A 109 5.70 -0.12 0.52
CA GLU A 109 5.57 0.65 -0.71
C GLU A 109 4.10 0.99 -0.98
N LEU A 110 3.21 0.00 -0.84
CA LEU A 110 1.77 0.21 -1.01
C LEU A 110 1.19 1.12 0.06
N MET A 111 1.55 0.96 1.32
CA MET A 111 1.14 1.88 2.39
C MET A 111 1.60 3.31 2.14
N ARG A 112 2.82 3.51 1.61
CA ARG A 112 3.30 4.86 1.24
C ARG A 112 2.49 5.45 0.11
N ILE A 113 2.18 4.67 -0.94
CA ILE A 113 1.40 5.12 -2.08
C ILE A 113 -0.03 5.44 -1.66
N GLU A 114 -0.66 4.57 -0.88
CA GLU A 114 -2.00 4.81 -0.34
C GLU A 114 -2.03 6.08 0.53
N LYS A 115 -1.08 6.21 1.47
CA LYS A 115 -0.96 7.41 2.30
C LYS A 115 -0.83 8.67 1.45
N ALA A 116 0.11 8.70 0.50
CA ALA A 116 0.33 9.85 -0.39
C ALA A 116 -0.91 10.18 -1.23
N SER A 117 -1.68 9.16 -1.66
CA SER A 117 -2.93 9.34 -2.37
C SER A 117 -4.01 9.97 -1.47
N TYR A 118 -4.18 9.46 -0.26
CA TYR A 118 -5.12 10.04 0.71
C TYR A 118 -4.75 11.49 1.06
N GLU A 119 -3.48 11.78 1.29
CA GLU A 119 -2.99 13.13 1.55
C GLU A 119 -3.32 14.08 0.40
N ARG A 120 -3.16 13.64 -0.84
CA ARG A 120 -3.47 14.44 -2.03
C ARG A 120 -4.97 14.70 -2.14
N ILE A 121 -5.81 13.68 -1.92
CA ILE A 121 -7.27 13.80 -1.97
C ILE A 121 -7.76 14.75 -0.88
N ILE A 122 -7.31 14.59 0.36
CA ILE A 122 -7.71 15.46 1.49
C ILE A 122 -7.31 16.90 1.21
N ARG A 123 -6.11 17.13 0.70
CA ARG A 123 -5.63 18.48 0.36
C ARG A 123 -6.47 19.12 -0.75
N MET A 124 -6.75 18.37 -1.81
CA MET A 124 -7.60 18.86 -2.91
C MET A 124 -9.02 19.15 -2.43
N MET A 125 -9.63 18.25 -1.66
CA MET A 125 -10.95 18.46 -1.08
C MET A 125 -10.98 19.65 -0.14
N SER A 126 -9.95 19.84 0.69
CA SER A 126 -9.87 20.99 1.59
C SER A 126 -9.79 22.31 0.83
N HIS A 127 -9.06 22.38 -0.27
CA HIS A 127 -9.02 23.55 -1.13
C HIS A 127 -10.38 23.83 -1.77
N GLU A 128 -11.04 22.82 -2.31
CA GLU A 128 -12.35 22.97 -2.96
C GLU A 128 -13.44 23.37 -1.98
N VAL A 129 -13.46 22.75 -0.80
CA VAL A 129 -14.40 23.09 0.28
C VAL A 129 -14.15 24.51 0.76
N ASN A 130 -12.89 24.92 1.00
CA ASN A 130 -12.58 26.27 1.44
C ASN A 130 -12.96 27.33 0.40
N ASN A 131 -12.75 27.06 -0.90
CA ASN A 131 -13.17 27.95 -1.98
C ASN A 131 -14.68 28.10 -2.01
N SER A 132 -15.43 27.00 -1.90
CA SER A 132 -16.89 26.99 -1.87
C SER A 132 -17.44 27.74 -0.66
N ILE A 133 -16.85 27.51 0.53
CA ILE A 133 -17.23 28.20 1.76
C ILE A 133 -16.90 29.69 1.66
N GLY A 134 -15.79 30.06 1.05
CA GLY A 134 -15.41 31.46 0.82
C GLY A 134 -16.43 32.17 -0.07
N ALA A 135 -16.85 31.54 -1.14
CA ALA A 135 -17.91 32.08 -2.03
C ALA A 135 -19.25 32.24 -1.32
N ILE A 136 -19.70 31.23 -0.56
CA ILE A 136 -20.92 31.28 0.25
C ILE A 136 -20.83 32.40 1.28
N GLY A 137 -19.70 32.50 1.98
CA GLY A 137 -19.45 33.55 2.97
C GLY A 137 -19.51 34.95 2.36
N ALA A 138 -18.92 35.16 1.19
CA ALA A 138 -19.00 36.43 0.48
C ALA A 138 -20.45 36.80 0.12
N THR A 139 -21.22 35.83 -0.37
CA THR A 139 -22.67 36.03 -0.69
C THR A 139 -23.47 36.38 0.56
N LEU A 140 -23.26 35.68 1.66
CA LEU A 140 -23.93 35.95 2.94
C LEU A 140 -23.60 37.35 3.49
N ASN A 141 -22.35 37.81 3.33
CA ASN A 141 -21.96 39.16 3.71
C ASN A 141 -22.73 40.22 2.90
N VAL A 142 -22.79 40.05 1.57
CA VAL A 142 -23.58 40.98 0.72
C VAL A 142 -25.04 41.00 1.13
N VAL A 143 -25.65 39.85 1.38
CA VAL A 143 -27.06 39.77 1.87
C VAL A 143 -27.19 40.47 3.22
N SER A 144 -26.27 40.23 4.15
CA SER A 144 -26.29 40.89 5.47
C SER A 144 -26.20 42.43 5.36
N ASP A 145 -25.34 42.93 4.48
CA ASP A 145 -25.17 44.37 4.27
C ASP A 145 -26.42 45.00 3.63
N ILE A 146 -27.04 44.34 2.68
CA ILE A 146 -28.32 44.79 2.07
C ILE A 146 -29.41 44.86 3.14
N LEU A 147 -29.56 43.79 3.94
CA LEU A 147 -30.59 43.73 5.01
C LEU A 147 -30.38 44.81 6.07
N ARG A 148 -29.12 45.16 6.43
CA ARG A 148 -28.81 46.25 7.37
C ARG A 148 -29.14 47.63 6.84
N GLN A 149 -29.08 47.82 5.52
CA GLN A 149 -29.40 49.10 4.88
C GLN A 149 -30.92 49.31 4.69
N THR A 150 -31.68 48.25 4.69
CA THR A 150 -33.13 48.26 4.56
C THR A 150 -33.71 48.46 5.95
N GLN A 151 -34.33 49.63 6.22
CA GLN A 151 -34.91 49.97 7.52
C GLN A 151 -36.28 49.30 7.78
N ASP A 152 -36.53 48.14 7.24
CA ASP A 152 -37.81 47.43 7.35
C ASP A 152 -37.74 46.45 8.54
N SER A 153 -38.72 46.54 9.45
CA SER A 153 -38.77 45.71 10.68
C SER A 153 -38.90 44.23 10.43
N ASP A 154 -39.41 43.84 9.25
CA ASP A 154 -39.61 42.42 8.89
C ASP A 154 -38.33 41.61 8.67
N TRP A 155 -37.19 42.30 8.51
CA TRP A 155 -35.90 41.66 8.29
C TRP A 155 -35.05 41.43 9.57
N GLN A 156 -35.55 41.90 10.73
CA GLN A 156 -34.81 41.74 12.00
C GLN A 156 -34.63 40.27 12.40
N ASP A 157 -35.57 39.39 12.03
CA ASP A 157 -35.50 37.95 12.31
C ASP A 157 -34.57 37.19 11.33
N VAL A 158 -34.35 37.75 10.14
CA VAL A 158 -33.49 37.11 9.10
C VAL A 158 -32.03 37.38 9.34
N LEU A 159 -31.67 38.54 9.89
CA LEU A 159 -30.27 38.94 10.14
C LEU A 159 -29.52 37.95 11.06
N PRO A 160 -30.11 37.46 12.18
CA PRO A 160 -29.47 36.44 13.02
C PRO A 160 -29.24 35.11 12.29
N ALA A 161 -30.16 34.69 11.42
CA ALA A 161 -30.02 33.44 10.65
C ALA A 161 -28.89 33.54 9.61
N VAL A 162 -28.75 34.68 8.94
CA VAL A 162 -27.64 34.95 8.02
C VAL A 162 -26.31 34.95 8.77
N SER A 163 -26.25 35.62 9.93
CA SER A 163 -25.04 35.67 10.78
C SER A 163 -24.63 34.28 11.29
N ALA A 164 -25.60 33.46 11.73
CA ALA A 164 -25.38 32.10 12.17
C ALA A 164 -24.87 31.19 11.00
N SER A 165 -25.38 31.42 9.80
CA SER A 165 -24.93 30.70 8.59
C SER A 165 -23.48 31.05 8.24
N PHE A 166 -23.13 32.33 8.35
CA PHE A 166 -21.76 32.81 8.16
C PHE A 166 -20.77 32.19 9.17
N GLU A 167 -21.17 32.14 10.45
CA GLU A 167 -20.36 31.49 11.50
C GLU A 167 -20.12 30.00 11.24
N ARG A 168 -21.18 29.29 10.79
CA ARG A 168 -21.09 27.87 10.40
C ARG A 168 -20.10 27.67 9.24
N CYS A 169 -20.16 28.52 8.23
CA CYS A 169 -19.19 28.50 7.13
C CYS A 169 -17.75 28.69 7.62
N GLY A 170 -17.53 29.66 8.50
CA GLY A 170 -16.20 29.89 9.11
C GLY A 170 -15.70 28.71 9.94
N ASN A 171 -16.59 28.05 10.68
CA ASN A 171 -16.26 26.85 11.44
C ASN A 171 -15.88 25.69 10.53
N LEU A 172 -16.60 25.48 9.42
CA LEU A 172 -16.32 24.43 8.46
C LEU A 172 -14.97 24.67 7.75
N ALA A 173 -14.68 25.91 7.36
CA ALA A 173 -13.38 26.28 6.77
C ALA A 173 -12.22 25.98 7.72
N ARG A 174 -12.37 26.31 9.01
CA ARG A 174 -11.35 26.01 10.03
C ARG A 174 -11.18 24.50 10.23
N PHE A 175 -12.27 23.74 10.20
CA PHE A 175 -12.22 22.29 10.34
C PHE A 175 -11.49 21.63 9.15
N THR A 176 -11.80 22.02 7.92
CA THR A 176 -11.15 21.47 6.72
C THR A 176 -9.67 21.82 6.65
N SER A 177 -9.28 23.04 7.07
CA SER A 177 -7.88 23.44 7.16
C SER A 177 -7.12 22.59 8.18
N LYS A 178 -7.70 22.38 9.38
CA LYS A 178 -7.08 21.48 10.39
C LYS A 178 -6.94 20.05 9.90
N LEU A 179 -7.93 19.53 9.16
CA LEU A 179 -7.86 18.19 8.60
C LEU A 179 -6.68 18.06 7.61
N ALA A 180 -6.45 19.07 6.77
CA ALA A 180 -5.35 19.13 5.85
C ALA A 180 -3.96 19.22 6.54
N ASP A 181 -3.90 19.82 7.74
CA ASP A 181 -2.67 19.94 8.54
C ASP A 181 -2.31 18.65 9.28
N VAL A 182 -3.33 17.87 9.72
CA VAL A 182 -3.12 16.57 10.40
C VAL A 182 -2.56 15.51 9.45
N VAL A 183 -2.79 15.67 8.16
CA VAL A 183 -2.36 14.72 7.11
C VAL A 183 -0.97 15.07 6.57
N ARG A 184 -0.31 16.11 7.07
CA ARG A 184 1.09 16.44 6.78
C ARG A 184 2.05 15.71 7.69
#